data_950dd8dc7d9430bee69f212561630ed2
#
_entry.id   950dd8dc7d9430bee69f212561630ed2
#
_cell.length_a   1.000
_cell.length_b   1.000
_cell.length_c   1.000
_cell.angle_alpha   90.00
_cell.angle_beta   90.00
_cell.angle_gamma   90.00
#
_symmetry.space_group_name_H-M   'P 1'
#
loop_
_entity.id
_entity.type
_entity.pdbx_description
1 polymer ?
#
loop_
_entity_poly.entity_id
_entity_poly.type
_entity_poly.pdbx_seq_one_letter_code
_entity_poly.pdbx_strand_id
1 'polypeptide(L)'
;DPKLKMAALASSVPGLRSRVPAFIDRRWPSSRPPVVVRTKLIDDAVEAGLNKGAEQLVILGAGYDTRGMRIPGAGEVSVFELDQPATQERKKRCLEGSLASLPPNITYVPFDLEDEGVGAPLSRGGFLSGKVTVGVWEGVVSYLSEDAVDATLRWFSGENAPGSRLVFTYIDLSGFGSVSGAEEGLPWKNVIAKAG
;
A
#
# COMPACT_ATOMS: atom_id res chain seq x y z
N ASP A 1 -1.51 -19.62 0.87
CA ASP A 1 -2.61 -20.53 1.22
C ASP A 1 -3.29 -21.02 -0.06
N PRO A 2 -3.39 -22.35 -0.30
CA PRO A 2 -4.05 -22.94 -1.47
C PRO A 2 -5.50 -22.46 -1.64
N LYS A 3 -6.21 -22.20 -0.52
CA LYS A 3 -7.61 -21.75 -0.53
C LYS A 3 -7.77 -20.31 -1.03
N LEU A 4 -6.78 -19.44 -0.76
CA LEU A 4 -6.76 -18.08 -1.30
C LEU A 4 -6.46 -18.09 -2.81
N LYS A 5 -5.56 -18.98 -3.27
CA LYS A 5 -5.32 -19.18 -4.70
C LYS A 5 -6.57 -19.67 -5.42
N MET A 6 -7.32 -20.59 -4.84
CA MET A 6 -8.61 -21.07 -5.39
C MET A 6 -9.67 -19.95 -5.41
N ALA A 7 -9.76 -19.14 -4.36
CA ALA A 7 -10.69 -18.01 -4.33
C ALA A 7 -10.34 -16.95 -5.39
N ALA A 8 -9.05 -16.65 -5.58
CA ALA A 8 -8.57 -15.76 -6.63
C ALA A 8 -8.90 -16.31 -8.02
N LEU A 9 -8.66 -17.60 -8.25
CA LEU A 9 -9.02 -18.26 -9.52
C LEU A 9 -10.53 -18.26 -9.76
N ALA A 10 -11.32 -18.53 -8.73
CA ALA A 10 -12.79 -18.50 -8.82
C ALA A 10 -13.34 -17.09 -9.10
N SER A 11 -12.63 -16.04 -8.67
CA SER A 11 -13.02 -14.65 -8.96
C SER A 11 -12.88 -14.28 -10.44
N SER A 12 -12.06 -15.02 -11.20
CA SER A 12 -11.86 -14.83 -12.64
C SER A 12 -12.95 -15.52 -13.48
N VAL A 13 -13.78 -16.36 -12.87
CA VAL A 13 -14.84 -17.11 -13.59
C VAL A 13 -16.18 -16.38 -13.43
N PRO A 14 -16.82 -15.95 -14.53
CA PRO A 14 -18.18 -15.40 -14.50
C PRO A 14 -19.15 -16.38 -13.82
N GLY A 15 -19.96 -15.91 -12.89
CA GLY A 15 -20.89 -16.73 -12.09
C GLY A 15 -20.32 -17.29 -10.78
N LEU A 16 -19.01 -17.48 -10.65
CA LEU A 16 -18.37 -17.79 -9.36
C LEU A 16 -17.93 -16.52 -8.60
N ARG A 17 -17.70 -15.45 -9.33
CA ARG A 17 -17.27 -14.15 -8.78
C ARG A 17 -18.20 -13.64 -7.66
N SER A 18 -19.51 -13.80 -7.81
CA SER A 18 -20.50 -13.39 -6.80
C SER A 18 -20.48 -14.25 -5.53
N ARG A 19 -19.92 -15.47 -5.58
CA ARG A 19 -19.83 -16.39 -4.44
C ARG A 19 -18.55 -16.21 -3.61
N VAL A 20 -17.52 -15.57 -4.17
CA VAL A 20 -16.25 -15.33 -3.47
C VAL A 20 -16.41 -14.48 -2.22
N PRO A 21 -17.19 -13.38 -2.22
CA PRO A 21 -17.44 -12.60 -1.00
C PRO A 21 -18.04 -13.42 0.13
N ALA A 22 -19.09 -14.21 -0.16
CA ALA A 22 -19.75 -15.04 0.83
C ALA A 22 -18.81 -16.12 1.38
N PHE A 23 -17.93 -16.69 0.57
CA PHE A 23 -16.90 -17.62 1.01
C PHE A 23 -15.90 -16.96 1.97
N ILE A 24 -15.44 -15.76 1.66
CA ILE A 24 -14.52 -14.99 2.50
C ILE A 24 -15.19 -14.64 3.84
N ASP A 25 -16.42 -14.13 3.81
CA ASP A 25 -17.17 -13.77 5.01
C ASP A 25 -17.43 -14.97 5.94
N ARG A 26 -17.67 -16.15 5.35
CA ARG A 26 -17.83 -17.39 6.13
C ARG A 26 -16.52 -17.90 6.74
N ARG A 27 -15.40 -17.71 6.05
CA ARG A 27 -14.09 -18.23 6.46
C ARG A 27 -13.36 -17.30 7.44
N TRP A 28 -13.54 -16.01 7.26
CA TRP A 28 -12.96 -14.92 8.07
C TRP A 28 -14.05 -13.88 8.38
N PRO A 29 -14.92 -14.16 9.36
CA PRO A 29 -15.98 -13.23 9.75
C PRO A 29 -15.42 -11.85 10.09
N SER A 30 -16.06 -10.80 9.63
CA SER A 30 -15.70 -9.40 9.90
C SER A 30 -14.36 -8.89 9.33
N SER A 31 -13.61 -9.71 8.57
CA SER A 31 -12.33 -9.27 7.99
C SER A 31 -12.50 -8.35 6.77
N ARG A 32 -13.54 -8.56 5.97
CA ARG A 32 -13.78 -7.84 4.72
C ARG A 32 -14.24 -6.39 4.89
N PRO A 33 -15.21 -6.06 5.77
CA PRO A 33 -15.70 -4.69 5.89
C PRO A 33 -14.60 -3.66 6.24
N PRO A 34 -13.72 -3.90 7.23
CA PRO A 34 -12.63 -2.96 7.52
C PRO A 34 -11.70 -2.74 6.35
N VAL A 35 -11.35 -3.80 5.59
CA VAL A 35 -10.48 -3.68 4.41
C VAL A 35 -11.14 -2.86 3.31
N VAL A 36 -12.43 -3.11 3.01
CA VAL A 36 -13.17 -2.38 1.98
C VAL A 36 -13.31 -0.90 2.35
N VAL A 37 -13.68 -0.60 3.61
CA VAL A 37 -13.82 0.78 4.09
C VAL A 37 -12.47 1.50 4.05
N ARG A 38 -11.40 0.87 4.52
CA ARG A 38 -10.05 1.42 4.47
C ARG A 38 -9.63 1.73 3.04
N THR A 39 -9.79 0.78 2.13
CA THR A 39 -9.46 0.98 0.72
C THR A 39 -10.22 2.18 0.14
N LYS A 40 -11.53 2.25 0.39
CA LYS A 40 -12.37 3.38 -0.08
C LYS A 40 -11.89 4.72 0.47
N LEU A 41 -11.61 4.80 1.77
CA LEU A 41 -11.14 6.05 2.41
C LEU A 41 -9.81 6.52 1.83
N ILE A 42 -8.87 5.60 1.60
CA ILE A 42 -7.58 5.93 1.01
C ILE A 42 -7.76 6.35 -0.47
N ASP A 43 -8.58 5.63 -1.22
CA ASP A 43 -8.88 5.96 -2.62
C ASP A 43 -9.48 7.35 -2.74
N ASP A 44 -10.48 7.69 -1.90
CA ASP A 44 -11.11 9.02 -1.88
C ASP A 44 -10.10 10.12 -1.51
N ALA A 45 -9.17 9.84 -0.58
CA ALA A 45 -8.15 10.80 -0.19
C ALA A 45 -7.13 11.05 -1.31
N VAL A 46 -6.74 10.00 -2.04
CA VAL A 46 -5.84 10.10 -3.21
C VAL A 46 -6.53 10.89 -4.32
N GLU A 47 -7.74 10.52 -4.71
CA GLU A 47 -8.51 11.21 -5.74
C GLU A 47 -8.72 12.70 -5.40
N ALA A 48 -9.08 12.99 -4.14
CA ALA A 48 -9.24 14.36 -3.67
C ALA A 48 -7.93 15.16 -3.70
N GLY A 49 -6.78 14.52 -3.47
CA GLY A 49 -5.47 15.15 -3.57
C GLY A 49 -5.09 15.47 -5.01
N LEU A 50 -5.30 14.53 -5.92
CA LEU A 50 -5.07 14.70 -7.35
C LEU A 50 -5.96 15.81 -7.93
N ASN A 51 -7.24 15.80 -7.60
CA ASN A 51 -8.20 16.85 -8.02
C ASN A 51 -7.85 18.24 -7.47
N LYS A 52 -7.05 18.34 -6.41
CA LYS A 52 -6.54 19.60 -5.84
C LYS A 52 -5.19 20.02 -6.42
N GLY A 53 -4.71 19.36 -7.44
CA GLY A 53 -3.51 19.72 -8.16
C GLY A 53 -2.23 19.07 -7.64
N ALA A 54 -2.33 17.90 -7.01
CA ALA A 54 -1.13 17.11 -6.73
C ALA A 54 -0.47 16.69 -8.05
N GLU A 55 0.85 16.85 -8.12
CA GLU A 55 1.66 16.58 -9.30
C GLU A 55 2.37 15.24 -9.23
N GLN A 56 2.43 14.66 -8.01
CA GLN A 56 3.08 13.38 -7.74
C GLN A 56 2.25 12.52 -6.79
N LEU A 57 2.29 11.21 -7.02
CA LEU A 57 1.75 10.19 -6.12
C LEU A 57 2.88 9.25 -5.68
N VAL A 58 3.11 9.14 -4.38
CA VAL A 58 4.12 8.23 -3.79
C VAL A 58 3.41 7.13 -3.01
N ILE A 59 3.70 5.87 -3.32
CA ILE A 59 3.14 4.70 -2.63
C ILE A 59 4.28 3.95 -1.95
N LEU A 60 4.31 4.02 -0.62
CA LEU A 60 5.34 3.42 0.22
C LEU A 60 4.92 2.00 0.62
N GLY A 61 5.77 1.01 0.35
CA GLY A 61 5.43 -0.39 0.51
C GLY A 61 4.30 -0.81 -0.42
N ALA A 62 4.45 -0.49 -1.72
CA ALA A 62 3.39 -0.57 -2.72
C ALA A 62 2.81 -1.98 -2.92
N GLY A 63 3.56 -3.06 -2.63
CA GLY A 63 3.08 -4.42 -2.77
C GLY A 63 2.38 -4.66 -4.09
N TYR A 64 1.12 -5.06 -4.00
CA TYR A 64 0.21 -5.21 -5.15
C TYR A 64 -0.79 -4.07 -5.29
N ASP A 65 -0.50 -2.89 -4.73
CA ASP A 65 -1.34 -1.70 -4.91
C ASP A 65 -1.51 -1.37 -6.39
N THR A 66 -2.71 -1.02 -6.79
CA THR A 66 -3.06 -0.67 -8.17
C THR A 66 -3.54 0.77 -8.31
N ARG A 67 -3.42 1.59 -7.25
CA ARG A 67 -3.93 2.99 -7.24
C ARG A 67 -3.31 3.83 -8.32
N GLY A 68 -1.99 3.69 -8.56
CA GLY A 68 -1.31 4.38 -9.64
C GLY A 68 -1.85 4.11 -11.06
N MET A 69 -2.64 3.03 -11.21
CA MET A 69 -3.25 2.63 -12.49
C MET A 69 -4.75 2.88 -12.54
N ARG A 70 -5.46 2.81 -11.38
CA ARG A 70 -6.92 2.75 -11.36
C ARG A 70 -7.61 3.99 -10.83
N ILE A 71 -6.91 4.84 -10.06
CA ILE A 71 -7.52 6.07 -9.54
C ILE A 71 -7.61 7.10 -10.68
N PRO A 72 -8.78 7.76 -10.85
CA PRO A 72 -8.93 8.85 -11.80
C PRO A 72 -7.87 9.94 -11.58
N GLY A 73 -7.25 10.39 -12.65
CA GLY A 73 -6.16 11.39 -12.59
C GLY A 73 -4.77 10.84 -12.27
N ALA A 74 -4.64 9.60 -11.76
CA ALA A 74 -3.31 9.04 -11.47
C ALA A 74 -2.45 8.84 -12.72
N GLY A 75 -3.06 8.62 -13.88
CA GLY A 75 -2.35 8.51 -15.16
C GLY A 75 -1.75 9.82 -15.68
N GLU A 76 -2.13 10.95 -15.10
CA GLU A 76 -1.71 12.31 -15.51
C GLU A 76 -0.54 12.85 -14.66
N VAL A 77 -0.17 12.14 -13.60
CA VAL A 77 0.90 12.53 -12.66
C VAL A 77 2.01 11.49 -12.64
N SER A 78 3.17 11.90 -12.12
CA SER A 78 4.26 10.96 -11.84
C SER A 78 3.92 10.11 -10.62
N VAL A 79 3.95 8.79 -10.78
CA VAL A 79 3.69 7.83 -9.70
C VAL A 79 4.97 7.11 -9.34
N PHE A 80 5.29 7.07 -8.04
CA PHE A 80 6.45 6.37 -7.51
C PHE A 80 5.99 5.26 -6.57
N GLU A 81 6.33 4.03 -6.90
CA GLU A 81 6.04 2.87 -6.07
C GLU A 81 7.33 2.35 -5.44
N LEU A 82 7.43 2.45 -4.11
CA LEU A 82 8.55 1.93 -3.34
C LEU A 82 8.18 0.59 -2.75
N ASP A 83 9.03 -0.40 -2.93
CA ASP A 83 8.90 -1.72 -2.29
C ASP A 83 10.19 -2.50 -2.43
N GLN A 84 10.30 -3.59 -1.69
CA GLN A 84 11.42 -4.53 -1.80
C GLN A 84 11.56 -5.05 -3.25
N PRO A 85 12.79 -5.20 -3.76
CA PRO A 85 13.04 -5.62 -5.14
C PRO A 85 12.28 -6.88 -5.56
N ALA A 86 12.25 -7.89 -4.69
CA ALA A 86 11.57 -9.16 -4.98
C ALA A 86 10.06 -9.01 -5.15
N THR A 87 9.42 -8.15 -4.36
CA THR A 87 7.99 -7.85 -4.44
C THR A 87 7.67 -7.10 -5.73
N GLN A 88 8.46 -6.09 -6.05
CA GLN A 88 8.31 -5.31 -7.29
C GLN A 88 8.45 -6.17 -8.56
N GLU A 89 9.47 -7.02 -8.60
CA GLU A 89 9.67 -7.94 -9.72
C GLU A 89 8.48 -8.88 -9.90
N ARG A 90 7.93 -9.37 -8.80
CA ARG A 90 6.74 -10.23 -8.85
C ARG A 90 5.51 -9.47 -9.33
N LYS A 91 5.32 -8.22 -8.87
CA LYS A 91 4.23 -7.34 -9.33
C LYS A 91 4.33 -7.08 -10.83
N LYS A 92 5.51 -6.66 -11.33
CA LYS A 92 5.75 -6.40 -12.76
C LYS A 92 5.40 -7.62 -13.61
N ARG A 93 5.90 -8.82 -13.25
CA ARG A 93 5.55 -10.07 -13.97
C ARG A 93 4.04 -10.36 -14.01
N CYS A 94 3.32 -10.08 -12.92
CA CYS A 94 1.87 -10.23 -12.91
C CYS A 94 1.18 -9.23 -13.83
N LEU A 95 1.66 -7.99 -13.87
CA LEU A 95 1.11 -6.94 -14.74
C LEU A 95 1.41 -7.20 -16.21
N GLU A 96 2.64 -7.59 -16.57
CA GLU A 96 3.05 -7.97 -17.93
C GLU A 96 2.23 -9.15 -18.47
N GLY A 97 1.81 -10.08 -17.60
CA GLY A 97 0.91 -11.17 -17.98
C GLY A 97 -0.56 -10.74 -18.20
N SER A 98 -0.92 -9.50 -17.84
CA SER A 98 -2.30 -9.02 -17.84
C SER A 98 -2.51 -7.75 -18.67
N LEU A 99 -1.46 -6.98 -18.90
CA LEU A 99 -1.47 -5.70 -19.63
C LEU A 99 -0.60 -5.81 -20.88
N ALA A 100 -0.95 -5.02 -21.90
CA ALA A 100 -0.13 -4.91 -23.11
C ALA A 100 1.24 -4.27 -22.86
N SER A 101 1.33 -3.37 -21.86
CA SER A 101 2.56 -2.74 -21.39
C SER A 101 2.38 -2.24 -19.96
N LEU A 102 3.49 -2.08 -19.24
CA LEU A 102 3.46 -1.40 -17.94
C LEU A 102 3.10 0.09 -18.11
N PRO A 103 2.36 0.67 -17.16
CA PRO A 103 2.00 2.08 -17.21
C PRO A 103 3.24 2.98 -17.23
N PRO A 104 3.39 3.89 -18.21
CA PRO A 104 4.62 4.67 -18.38
C PRO A 104 4.81 5.76 -17.32
N ASN A 105 3.75 6.14 -16.62
CA ASN A 105 3.78 7.12 -15.54
C ASN A 105 4.19 6.54 -14.19
N ILE A 106 4.37 5.23 -14.08
CA ILE A 106 4.76 4.53 -12.83
C ILE A 106 6.25 4.23 -12.85
N THR A 107 6.97 4.82 -11.92
CA THR A 107 8.36 4.50 -11.61
C THR A 107 8.41 3.53 -10.44
N TYR A 108 8.94 2.34 -10.68
CA TYR A 108 9.19 1.34 -9.64
C TYR A 108 10.53 1.61 -9.01
N VAL A 109 10.54 1.99 -7.73
CA VAL A 109 11.75 2.31 -6.96
C VAL A 109 12.03 1.16 -5.99
N PRO A 110 12.99 0.26 -6.31
CA PRO A 110 13.34 -0.84 -5.41
C PRO A 110 14.02 -0.29 -4.16
N PHE A 111 13.43 -0.54 -2.99
CA PHE A 111 13.88 0.00 -1.71
C PHE A 111 13.34 -0.80 -0.54
N ASP A 112 14.15 -1.00 0.49
CA ASP A 112 13.69 -1.48 1.79
C ASP A 112 13.45 -0.29 2.71
N LEU A 113 12.25 -0.20 3.28
CA LEU A 113 11.84 0.92 4.15
C LEU A 113 12.58 0.95 5.50
N GLU A 114 13.31 -0.11 5.87
CA GLU A 114 14.23 -0.14 7.01
C GLU A 114 15.62 0.44 6.69
N ASP A 115 15.93 0.67 5.42
CA ASP A 115 17.21 1.23 4.98
C ASP A 115 17.30 2.75 5.21
N GLU A 116 18.36 3.38 4.67
CA GLU A 116 18.81 4.77 4.93
C GLU A 116 17.82 5.92 4.56
N GLY A 117 16.52 5.67 4.48
CA GLY A 117 15.51 6.69 4.20
C GLY A 117 15.14 6.79 2.72
N VAL A 118 13.89 7.16 2.50
CA VAL A 118 13.21 7.11 1.19
C VAL A 118 13.63 8.17 0.19
N GLY A 119 14.28 9.26 0.64
CA GLY A 119 14.55 10.44 -0.19
C GLY A 119 15.51 10.19 -1.34
N ALA A 120 16.67 9.56 -1.07
CA ALA A 120 17.68 9.32 -2.10
C ALA A 120 17.22 8.34 -3.19
N PRO A 121 16.58 7.21 -2.88
CA PRO A 121 15.98 6.35 -3.90
C PRO A 121 14.91 7.06 -4.75
N LEU A 122 14.02 7.83 -4.13
CA LEU A 122 13.00 8.60 -4.84
C LEU A 122 13.59 9.65 -5.78
N SER A 123 14.60 10.42 -5.32
CA SER A 123 15.28 11.40 -6.15
C SER A 123 15.95 10.73 -7.36
N ARG A 124 16.60 9.59 -7.20
CA ARG A 124 17.15 8.81 -8.32
C ARG A 124 16.06 8.31 -9.28
N GLY A 125 14.84 8.04 -8.76
CA GLY A 125 13.68 7.66 -9.54
C GLY A 125 13.00 8.83 -10.27
N GLY A 126 13.48 10.07 -10.07
CA GLY A 126 12.93 11.27 -10.72
C GLY A 126 11.88 12.01 -9.88
N PHE A 127 11.74 11.69 -8.59
CA PHE A 127 10.91 12.49 -7.68
C PHE A 127 11.45 13.92 -7.56
N LEU A 128 10.55 14.88 -7.61
CA LEU A 128 10.86 16.29 -7.53
C LEU A 128 10.44 16.87 -6.17
N SER A 129 11.42 17.32 -5.40
CA SER A 129 11.19 18.07 -4.17
C SER A 129 10.44 19.38 -4.42
N GLY A 130 9.65 19.82 -3.46
CA GLY A 130 8.88 21.06 -3.55
C GLY A 130 7.63 21.00 -4.43
N LYS A 131 7.22 19.82 -4.88
CA LYS A 131 5.96 19.59 -5.59
C LYS A 131 4.85 19.17 -4.62
N VAL A 132 3.61 19.47 -5.00
CA VAL A 132 2.44 18.97 -4.26
C VAL A 132 2.30 17.47 -4.50
N THR A 133 2.39 16.69 -3.43
CA THR A 133 2.44 15.23 -3.48
C THR A 133 1.34 14.61 -2.62
N VAL A 134 0.72 13.55 -3.14
CA VAL A 134 -0.06 12.63 -2.33
C VAL A 134 0.81 11.42 -1.99
N GLY A 135 0.92 11.11 -0.71
CA GLY A 135 1.57 9.90 -0.21
C GLY A 135 0.55 8.88 0.28
N VAL A 136 0.77 7.62 -0.03
CA VAL A 136 0.02 6.47 0.51
C VAL A 136 1.00 5.53 1.20
N TRP A 137 0.66 5.15 2.44
CA TRP A 137 1.48 4.24 3.25
C TRP A 137 0.57 3.27 4.01
N GLU A 138 0.06 2.29 3.27
CA GLU A 138 -0.98 1.37 3.75
C GLU A 138 -0.41 0.01 4.16
N GLY A 139 -0.68 -0.40 5.40
CA GLY A 139 -0.40 -1.75 5.89
C GLY A 139 1.08 -2.09 6.07
N VAL A 140 1.94 -1.08 6.25
CA VAL A 140 3.39 -1.23 6.32
C VAL A 140 3.97 -0.74 7.64
N VAL A 141 3.48 0.37 8.19
CA VAL A 141 4.04 1.05 9.38
C VAL A 141 4.29 0.11 10.57
N SER A 142 3.40 -0.86 10.79
CA SER A 142 3.52 -1.83 11.90
C SER A 142 4.65 -2.86 11.74
N TYR A 143 5.34 -2.87 10.60
CA TYR A 143 6.49 -3.76 10.33
C TYR A 143 7.81 -3.03 10.44
N LEU A 144 7.81 -1.73 10.65
CA LEU A 144 8.97 -0.87 10.64
C LEU A 144 9.38 -0.47 12.06
N SER A 145 10.66 -0.16 12.24
CA SER A 145 11.19 0.46 13.44
C SER A 145 10.65 1.90 13.61
N GLU A 146 10.63 2.40 14.84
CA GLU A 146 10.22 3.77 15.12
C GLU A 146 11.09 4.78 14.36
N ASP A 147 12.39 4.53 14.28
CA ASP A 147 13.34 5.39 13.56
C ASP A 147 13.03 5.45 12.06
N ALA A 148 12.71 4.32 11.42
CA ALA A 148 12.33 4.27 10.01
C ALA A 148 11.01 5.00 9.74
N VAL A 149 10.03 4.86 10.65
CA VAL A 149 8.77 5.60 10.58
C VAL A 149 9.00 7.10 10.70
N ASP A 150 9.77 7.53 11.70
CA ASP A 150 10.04 8.94 11.96
C ASP A 150 10.85 9.58 10.81
N ALA A 151 11.86 8.89 10.29
CA ALA A 151 12.62 9.33 9.12
C ALA A 151 11.73 9.53 7.89
N THR A 152 10.79 8.60 7.63
CA THR A 152 9.85 8.70 6.51
C THR A 152 8.89 9.88 6.68
N LEU A 153 8.35 10.09 7.88
CA LEU A 153 7.46 11.22 8.16
C LEU A 153 8.19 12.56 8.03
N ARG A 154 9.43 12.66 8.52
CA ARG A 154 10.26 13.86 8.38
C ARG A 154 10.59 14.15 6.92
N TRP A 155 10.98 13.12 6.17
CA TRP A 155 11.20 13.25 4.75
C TRP A 155 9.96 13.80 4.05
N PHE A 156 8.79 13.18 4.30
CA PHE A 156 7.55 13.60 3.63
C PHE A 156 7.21 15.06 3.95
N SER A 157 7.35 15.48 5.20
CA SER A 157 7.04 16.85 5.61
C SER A 157 8.05 17.88 5.11
N GLY A 158 9.32 17.50 4.92
CA GLY A 158 10.40 18.39 4.53
C GLY A 158 10.54 18.58 3.02
N GLU A 159 10.22 17.55 2.24
CA GLU A 159 10.50 17.53 0.79
C GLU A 159 9.31 17.94 -0.07
N ASN A 160 8.11 17.99 0.46
CA ASN A 160 6.90 18.26 -0.31
C ASN A 160 6.35 19.67 -0.09
N ALA A 161 5.72 20.22 -1.12
CA ALA A 161 5.09 21.54 -1.05
C ALA A 161 3.90 21.58 -0.07
N PRO A 162 3.56 22.77 0.45
CA PRO A 162 2.31 22.97 1.20
C PRO A 162 1.09 22.52 0.39
N GLY A 163 0.16 21.82 1.04
CA GLY A 163 -0.98 21.19 0.40
C GLY A 163 -0.80 19.70 0.11
N SER A 164 0.43 19.19 0.22
CA SER A 164 0.71 17.75 0.17
C SER A 164 0.04 16.99 1.30
N ARG A 165 -0.27 15.71 1.06
CA ARG A 165 -0.98 14.84 2.01
C ARG A 165 -0.36 13.47 2.06
N LEU A 166 -0.14 12.96 3.28
CA LEU A 166 0.22 11.57 3.52
C LEU A 166 -0.97 10.86 4.18
N VAL A 167 -1.44 9.79 3.55
CA VAL A 167 -2.45 8.90 4.11
C VAL A 167 -1.75 7.61 4.52
N PHE A 168 -1.77 7.30 5.80
CA PHE A 168 -1.13 6.09 6.30
C PHE A 168 -2.03 5.33 7.27
N THR A 169 -1.72 4.05 7.46
CA THR A 169 -2.44 3.19 8.41
C THR A 169 -1.47 2.67 9.46
N TYR A 170 -1.94 2.61 10.69
CA TYR A 170 -1.21 2.04 11.82
C TYR A 170 -2.16 1.17 12.67
N ILE A 171 -1.59 0.36 13.54
CA ILE A 171 -2.34 -0.44 14.51
C ILE A 171 -2.25 0.25 15.86
N ASP A 172 -3.39 0.71 16.37
CA ASP A 172 -3.47 1.22 17.73
C ASP A 172 -3.55 0.04 18.71
N LEU A 173 -2.49 -0.13 19.48
CA LEU A 173 -2.38 -1.19 20.48
C LEU A 173 -2.97 -0.78 21.83
N SER A 174 -3.33 0.47 22.06
CA SER A 174 -3.86 0.94 23.34
C SER A 174 -5.18 0.30 23.73
N GLY A 175 -6.00 -0.07 22.74
CA GLY A 175 -7.26 -0.81 22.95
C GLY A 175 -7.09 -2.28 23.33
N PHE A 176 -5.89 -2.84 23.20
CA PHE A 176 -5.60 -4.24 23.53
C PHE A 176 -5.03 -4.44 24.95
N GLY A 177 -4.73 -3.35 25.67
CA GLY A 177 -4.00 -3.35 26.96
C GLY A 177 -4.79 -3.85 28.18
N SER A 178 -6.05 -4.28 28.06
CA SER A 178 -6.86 -4.80 29.19
C SER A 178 -7.15 -6.29 29.13
N VAL A 179 -6.65 -7.00 28.12
CA VAL A 179 -6.79 -8.45 28.04
C VAL A 179 -5.48 -9.07 28.52
N SER A 180 -5.41 -9.37 29.83
CA SER A 180 -4.31 -10.15 30.40
C SER A 180 -4.21 -11.50 29.67
N GLY A 181 -3.11 -11.72 28.96
CA GLY A 181 -2.90 -12.88 28.08
C GLY A 181 -2.92 -12.60 26.57
N ALA A 182 -3.16 -11.36 26.15
CA ALA A 182 -3.25 -11.01 24.73
C ALA A 182 -1.89 -10.95 24.00
N GLU A 183 -0.77 -10.89 24.73
CA GLU A 183 0.56 -10.79 24.10
C GLU A 183 0.99 -12.07 23.36
N GLU A 184 0.52 -13.24 23.80
CA GLU A 184 0.90 -14.52 23.18
C GLU A 184 -0.11 -15.04 22.13
N GLY A 185 -1.29 -14.44 22.02
CA GLY A 185 -2.41 -14.99 21.27
C GLY A 185 -2.89 -14.23 20.04
N LEU A 186 -2.23 -13.13 19.65
CA LEU A 186 -2.66 -12.38 18.48
C LEU A 186 -2.20 -13.08 17.18
N PRO A 187 -3.13 -13.59 16.34
CA PRO A 187 -2.80 -14.41 15.17
C PRO A 187 -1.85 -13.71 14.18
N TRP A 188 -1.84 -12.38 14.16
CA TRP A 188 -1.01 -11.59 13.27
C TRP A 188 0.46 -11.45 13.73
N LYS A 189 0.76 -11.48 15.05
CA LYS A 189 2.16 -11.53 15.55
C LYS A 189 2.89 -12.77 15.01
N ASN A 190 2.21 -13.90 14.94
CA ASN A 190 2.77 -15.12 14.37
C ASN A 190 2.88 -15.09 12.83
N VAL A 191 2.09 -14.24 12.16
CA VAL A 191 2.18 -14.02 10.71
C VAL A 191 3.37 -13.10 10.40
N ILE A 192 3.59 -12.06 11.20
CA ILE A 192 4.73 -11.14 11.09
C ILE A 192 6.06 -11.90 11.32
N ALA A 193 6.15 -12.69 12.41
CA ALA A 193 7.36 -13.46 12.73
C ALA A 193 7.72 -14.54 11.69
N LYS A 194 6.81 -14.90 10.78
CA LYS A 194 7.05 -15.87 9.70
C LYS A 194 7.30 -15.22 8.34
N ALA A 195 7.19 -13.92 8.24
CA ALA A 195 7.37 -13.16 6.99
C ALA A 195 8.72 -12.43 6.93
N GLY A 196 9.48 -12.45 8.07
CA GLY A 196 10.86 -11.93 8.17
C GLY A 196 11.92 -12.97 7.83
#